data_fb77ad2607c103ff6dfb7202403a8718
#
_entry.id   fb77ad2607c103ff6dfb7202403a8718
#
_cell.length_a   1.000
_cell.length_b   1.000
_cell.length_c   1.000
_cell.angle_alpha   90.00
_cell.angle_beta   90.00
_cell.angle_gamma   90.00
#
_symmetry.space_group_name_H-M   'P 1'
#
loop_
_entity.id
_entity.type
_entity.pdbx_description
1 polymer ?
#
loop_
_entity_poly.entity_id
_entity_poly.type
_entity_poly.pdbx_seq_one_letter_code
_entity_poly.pdbx_strand_id
1 'polypeptide(L)'
;MNHIKYLLATIAAFTFVMLIIMAPVLVKAQDQMPEGMYEKQIKMSLGCTEGFMAMVDILHDNYQEVPVVMSHLDMNTTFVLFVNEKKTTSTLVITKNLKDKEEACIIWAGQSNGTSLSINPNPVFPVEA
;
A
#
# COMPACT_ATOMS: atom_id res chain seq x y z
N MET A 1 45.99 -37.34 19.57
CA MET A 1 45.39 -36.10 20.14
C MET A 1 45.53 -34.88 19.22
N ASN A 2 46.49 -34.83 18.33
CA ASN A 2 46.66 -33.71 17.37
C ASN A 2 45.65 -33.71 16.21
N HIS A 3 45.23 -34.89 15.73
CA HIS A 3 44.30 -34.98 14.62
C HIS A 3 42.91 -34.38 14.91
N ILE A 4 42.42 -34.47 16.15
CA ILE A 4 41.12 -33.90 16.55
C ILE A 4 41.17 -32.39 16.56
N LYS A 5 42.30 -31.76 16.95
CA LYS A 5 42.47 -30.32 16.94
C LYS A 5 42.46 -29.75 15.51
N TYR A 6 43.06 -30.41 14.56
CA TYR A 6 43.06 -30.02 13.15
C TYR A 6 41.66 -30.19 12.52
N LEU A 7 40.93 -31.26 12.89
CA LEU A 7 39.57 -31.48 12.41
C LEU A 7 38.62 -30.38 12.89
N LEU A 8 38.70 -30.01 14.15
CA LEU A 8 37.89 -28.94 14.73
C LEU A 8 38.21 -27.54 14.09
N ALA A 9 39.48 -27.28 13.84
CA ALA A 9 39.94 -26.05 13.21
C ALA A 9 39.44 -25.94 11.75
N THR A 10 39.44 -27.04 11.01
CA THR A 10 38.95 -27.05 9.61
C THR A 10 37.44 -26.90 9.55
N ILE A 11 36.68 -27.51 10.45
CA ILE A 11 35.21 -27.34 10.51
C ILE A 11 34.85 -25.89 10.86
N ALA A 12 35.52 -25.27 11.82
CA ALA A 12 35.30 -23.89 12.21
C ALA A 12 35.61 -22.90 11.07
N ALA A 13 36.69 -23.13 10.32
CA ALA A 13 37.04 -22.33 9.16
C ALA A 13 36.01 -22.44 8.03
N PHE A 14 35.51 -23.66 7.79
CA PHE A 14 34.51 -23.91 6.74
C PHE A 14 33.15 -23.27 7.06
N THR A 15 32.71 -23.33 8.31
CA THR A 15 31.47 -22.67 8.75
C THR A 15 31.59 -21.15 8.71
N PHE A 16 32.74 -20.58 8.99
CA PHE A 16 32.97 -19.13 8.90
C PHE A 16 32.95 -18.62 7.47
N VAL A 17 33.55 -19.36 6.54
CA VAL A 17 33.54 -19.05 5.10
C VAL A 17 32.12 -19.15 4.54
N MET A 18 31.34 -20.16 4.91
CA MET A 18 29.93 -20.30 4.49
C MET A 18 29.06 -19.16 5.00
N LEU A 19 29.27 -18.68 6.24
CA LEU A 19 28.56 -17.55 6.81
C LEU A 19 28.85 -16.24 6.04
N ILE A 20 30.08 -16.05 5.58
CA ILE A 20 30.46 -14.85 4.79
C ILE A 20 29.86 -14.89 3.40
N ILE A 21 29.73 -16.07 2.78
CA ILE A 21 29.15 -16.21 1.44
C ILE A 21 27.62 -16.05 1.48
N MET A 22 26.96 -16.44 2.56
CA MET A 22 25.50 -16.28 2.70
C MET A 22 25.06 -14.87 3.14
N ALA A 23 25.96 -14.06 3.72
CA ALA A 23 25.65 -12.71 4.16
C ALA A 23 25.19 -11.73 3.05
N PRO A 24 25.69 -11.79 1.81
CA PRO A 24 25.23 -10.87 0.76
C PRO A 24 23.88 -11.22 0.13
N VAL A 25 23.32 -12.42 0.36
CA VAL A 25 22.01 -12.81 -0.24
C VAL A 25 20.83 -12.18 0.51
N LEU A 26 21.05 -11.65 1.72
CA LEU A 26 20.06 -10.88 2.47
C LEU A 26 20.07 -9.38 2.13
N VAL A 27 20.90 -8.95 1.17
CA VAL A 27 20.90 -7.57 0.71
C VAL A 27 19.74 -7.35 -0.26
N LYS A 28 18.64 -6.86 0.34
CA LYS A 28 17.74 -5.87 -0.23
C LYS A 28 17.26 -6.14 -1.65
N ALA A 29 16.06 -6.69 -1.74
CA ALA A 29 15.10 -6.09 -2.66
C ALA A 29 14.85 -4.65 -2.15
N GLN A 30 15.78 -3.74 -2.37
CA GLN A 30 15.51 -2.32 -2.38
C GLN A 30 14.62 -2.13 -3.60
N ASP A 31 13.38 -1.70 -3.36
CA ASP A 31 12.54 -1.10 -4.37
C ASP A 31 13.36 -0.01 -5.04
N GLN A 32 14.03 -0.38 -6.14
CA GLN A 32 14.71 0.61 -6.97
C GLN A 32 13.59 1.35 -7.68
N MET A 33 13.29 2.54 -7.17
CA MET A 33 12.43 3.44 -7.91
C MET A 33 12.95 3.59 -9.34
N PRO A 34 12.07 3.55 -10.34
CA PRO A 34 12.45 3.81 -11.72
C PRO A 34 13.22 5.12 -11.85
N GLU A 35 14.15 5.16 -12.81
CA GLU A 35 14.94 6.37 -13.08
C GLU A 35 14.04 7.57 -13.34
N GLY A 36 14.30 8.68 -12.66
CA GLY A 36 13.48 9.90 -12.72
C GLY A 36 12.42 10.01 -11.65
N MET A 37 12.18 8.98 -10.85
CA MET A 37 11.31 9.06 -9.66
C MET A 37 12.13 9.39 -8.41
N TYR A 38 11.52 10.14 -7.50
CA TYR A 38 12.09 10.42 -6.17
C TYR A 38 11.01 10.36 -5.11
N GLU A 39 11.36 9.90 -3.93
CA GLU A 39 10.49 9.89 -2.78
C GLU A 39 10.37 11.29 -2.19
N LYS A 40 9.14 11.75 -1.98
CA LYS A 40 8.84 13.00 -1.31
C LYS A 40 7.86 12.79 -0.17
N GLN A 41 8.27 13.14 1.02
CA GLN A 41 7.35 13.14 2.17
C GLN A 41 6.54 14.44 2.17
N ILE A 42 5.20 14.31 2.19
CA ILE A 42 4.27 15.44 2.24
C ILE A 42 3.48 15.32 3.53
N LYS A 43 3.49 16.39 4.34
CA LYS A 43 2.59 16.50 5.50
C LYS A 43 1.24 16.99 5.00
N MET A 44 0.20 16.20 5.17
CA MET A 44 -1.18 16.55 4.81
C MET A 44 -2.07 16.47 6.04
N SER A 45 -3.04 17.40 6.13
CA SER A 45 -4.14 17.29 7.08
C SER A 45 -5.28 16.56 6.39
N LEU A 46 -5.70 15.41 6.92
CA LEU A 46 -6.74 14.57 6.32
C LEU A 46 -8.01 14.65 7.19
N GLY A 47 -9.16 14.66 6.52
CA GLY A 47 -10.45 14.44 7.17
C GLY A 47 -10.64 12.94 7.41
N CYS A 48 -10.72 12.52 8.67
CA CYS A 48 -10.87 11.13 9.05
C CYS A 48 -12.11 10.89 9.90
N THR A 49 -12.64 9.68 9.83
CA THR A 49 -13.73 9.16 10.68
C THR A 49 -13.30 7.92 11.43
N GLU A 50 -13.93 7.65 12.55
CA GLU A 50 -13.84 6.36 13.23
C GLU A 50 -14.76 5.37 12.51
N GLY A 51 -14.16 4.39 11.81
CA GLY A 51 -14.87 3.38 11.05
C GLY A 51 -15.25 3.79 9.62
N PHE A 52 -15.23 2.80 8.75
CA PHE A 52 -15.55 2.98 7.33
C PHE A 52 -17.01 3.38 7.09
N MET A 53 -17.96 2.82 7.86
CA MET A 53 -19.38 3.12 7.68
C MET A 53 -19.72 4.59 7.98
N ALA A 54 -19.08 5.20 8.96
CA ALA A 54 -19.25 6.63 9.22
C ALA A 54 -18.80 7.50 8.04
N MET A 55 -17.75 7.11 7.32
CA MET A 55 -17.32 7.78 6.11
C MET A 55 -18.32 7.58 4.97
N VAL A 56 -18.86 6.37 4.82
CA VAL A 56 -19.90 6.06 3.81
C VAL A 56 -21.12 6.97 4.02
N ASP A 57 -21.61 7.06 5.26
CA ASP A 57 -22.79 7.89 5.60
C ASP A 57 -22.54 9.38 5.29
N ILE A 58 -21.37 9.91 5.66
CA ILE A 58 -20.99 11.30 5.39
C ILE A 58 -20.94 11.58 3.88
N LEU A 59 -20.30 10.71 3.11
CA LEU A 59 -20.16 10.91 1.67
C LEU A 59 -21.49 10.72 0.93
N HIS A 60 -22.32 9.78 1.39
CA HIS A 60 -23.65 9.59 0.84
C HIS A 60 -24.57 10.77 1.14
N ASP A 61 -24.66 11.21 2.39
CA ASP A 61 -25.61 12.24 2.81
C ASP A 61 -25.27 13.63 2.25
N ASN A 62 -23.97 13.96 2.15
CA ASN A 62 -23.56 15.30 1.72
C ASN A 62 -23.31 15.40 0.21
N TYR A 63 -22.85 14.31 -0.43
CA TYR A 63 -22.42 14.34 -1.83
C TYR A 63 -23.14 13.32 -2.72
N GLN A 64 -23.98 12.46 -2.13
CA GLN A 64 -24.64 11.33 -2.81
C GLN A 64 -23.62 10.38 -3.47
N GLU A 65 -22.45 10.28 -2.89
CA GLU A 65 -21.41 9.39 -3.35
C GLU A 65 -21.59 7.98 -2.76
N VAL A 66 -21.33 6.98 -3.59
CA VAL A 66 -21.35 5.58 -3.21
C VAL A 66 -20.01 4.92 -3.56
N PRO A 67 -19.58 3.89 -2.83
CA PRO A 67 -18.35 3.19 -3.16
C PRO A 67 -18.50 2.42 -4.49
N VAL A 68 -17.58 2.64 -5.42
CA VAL A 68 -17.61 2.04 -6.76
C VAL A 68 -16.41 1.14 -7.04
N VAL A 69 -15.29 1.40 -6.40
CA VAL A 69 -14.06 0.59 -6.52
C VAL A 69 -13.45 0.41 -5.14
N MET A 70 -13.02 -0.81 -4.86
CA MET A 70 -12.29 -1.15 -3.64
C MET A 70 -11.04 -1.92 -4.02
N SER A 71 -9.89 -1.54 -3.46
CA SER A 71 -8.60 -2.18 -3.67
C SER A 71 -7.86 -2.35 -2.35
N HIS A 72 -7.46 -3.57 -2.05
CA HIS A 72 -6.66 -3.87 -0.86
C HIS A 72 -5.17 -3.69 -1.18
N LEU A 73 -4.52 -2.85 -0.40
CA LEU A 73 -3.07 -2.66 -0.49
C LEU A 73 -2.34 -3.73 0.33
N ASP A 74 -2.87 -4.01 1.51
CA ASP A 74 -2.42 -5.06 2.42
C ASP A 74 -3.60 -5.57 3.27
N MET A 75 -3.34 -6.46 4.25
CA MET A 75 -4.38 -7.04 5.10
C MET A 75 -5.11 -5.99 5.98
N ASN A 76 -4.53 -4.83 6.17
CA ASN A 76 -5.05 -3.80 7.08
C ASN A 76 -5.38 -2.48 6.37
N THR A 77 -5.03 -2.34 5.09
CA THR A 77 -5.17 -1.09 4.35
C THR A 77 -5.97 -1.30 3.07
N THR A 78 -7.03 -0.54 2.91
CA THR A 78 -7.90 -0.60 1.74
C THR A 78 -8.11 0.80 1.18
N PHE A 79 -8.05 0.94 -0.15
CA PHE A 79 -8.48 2.13 -0.85
C PHE A 79 -9.89 1.94 -1.38
N VAL A 80 -10.73 2.95 -1.22
CA VAL A 80 -12.10 2.95 -1.72
C VAL A 80 -12.36 4.24 -2.49
N LEU A 81 -12.76 4.10 -3.75
CA LEU A 81 -13.20 5.22 -4.57
C LEU A 81 -14.72 5.35 -4.46
N PHE A 82 -15.16 6.52 -4.06
CA PHE A 82 -16.56 6.92 -4.04
C PHE A 82 -16.85 7.84 -5.22
N VAL A 83 -18.03 7.69 -5.81
CA VAL A 83 -18.48 8.52 -6.93
C VAL A 83 -19.99 8.75 -6.81
N ASN A 84 -20.46 9.95 -7.12
CA ASN A 84 -21.89 10.20 -7.16
C ASN A 84 -22.52 9.66 -8.47
N GLU A 85 -23.83 9.47 -8.47
CA GLU A 85 -24.57 8.93 -9.62
C GLU A 85 -24.31 9.71 -10.93
N LYS A 86 -24.21 11.03 -10.82
CA LYS A 86 -23.95 11.92 -11.96
C LYS A 86 -22.49 11.93 -12.41
N LYS A 87 -21.60 11.24 -11.68
CA LYS A 87 -20.14 11.21 -11.91
C LYS A 87 -19.49 12.60 -11.94
N THR A 88 -20.05 13.54 -11.20
CA THR A 88 -19.55 14.91 -11.09
C THR A 88 -18.64 15.12 -9.87
N THR A 89 -18.79 14.31 -8.85
CA THR A 89 -17.92 14.31 -7.67
C THR A 89 -17.35 12.94 -7.41
N SER A 90 -16.16 12.90 -6.84
CA SER A 90 -15.50 11.65 -6.46
C SER A 90 -14.56 11.88 -5.29
N THR A 91 -14.48 10.90 -4.41
CA THR A 91 -13.66 10.92 -3.20
C THR A 91 -12.89 9.62 -3.09
N LEU A 92 -11.58 9.71 -2.89
CA LEU A 92 -10.73 8.57 -2.62
C LEU A 92 -10.45 8.50 -1.11
N VAL A 93 -10.81 7.39 -0.52
CA VAL A 93 -10.70 7.12 0.91
C VAL A 93 -9.70 6.00 1.12
N ILE A 94 -8.82 6.16 2.11
CA ILE A 94 -8.01 5.07 2.64
C ILE A 94 -8.61 4.62 3.96
N THR A 95 -8.81 3.32 4.12
CA THR A 95 -9.19 2.73 5.41
C THR A 95 -8.00 1.98 5.99
N LYS A 96 -7.83 2.08 7.28
CA LYS A 96 -6.77 1.40 8.00
C LYS A 96 -7.33 0.70 9.22
N ASN A 97 -7.06 -0.59 9.32
CA ASN A 97 -7.47 -1.41 10.46
C ASN A 97 -6.31 -1.49 11.46
N LEU A 98 -6.43 -0.76 12.57
CA LEU A 98 -5.42 -0.67 13.61
C LEU A 98 -5.91 -1.44 14.83
N LYS A 99 -5.51 -2.69 14.95
CA LYS A 99 -5.72 -3.64 16.06
C LYS A 99 -7.13 -3.70 16.69
N ASP A 100 -7.78 -2.59 17.01
CA ASP A 100 -9.12 -2.50 17.60
C ASP A 100 -9.89 -1.26 17.12
N LYS A 101 -9.33 -0.52 16.18
CA LYS A 101 -9.94 0.68 15.59
C LYS A 101 -9.80 0.66 14.09
N GLU A 102 -10.90 0.84 13.41
CA GLU A 102 -10.92 1.13 12.00
C GLU A 102 -10.97 2.65 11.82
N GLU A 103 -10.09 3.17 10.99
CA GLU A 103 -10.05 4.59 10.64
C GLU A 103 -10.21 4.72 9.12
N ALA A 104 -11.04 5.66 8.69
CA ALA A 104 -11.22 5.99 7.28
C ALA A 104 -10.87 7.46 7.05
N CYS A 105 -9.95 7.74 6.13
CA CYS A 105 -9.47 9.08 5.85
C CYS A 105 -9.62 9.43 4.37
N ILE A 106 -10.09 10.64 4.09
CA ILE A 106 -10.14 11.19 2.73
C ILE A 106 -8.71 11.59 2.34
N ILE A 107 -8.19 11.00 1.28
CA ILE A 107 -6.88 11.35 0.72
C ILE A 107 -6.99 12.21 -0.54
N TRP A 108 -8.12 12.18 -1.20
CA TRP A 108 -8.39 13.03 -2.35
C TRP A 108 -9.89 13.19 -2.56
N ALA A 109 -10.30 14.39 -2.94
CA ALA A 109 -11.67 14.69 -3.36
C ALA A 109 -11.61 15.57 -4.61
N GLY A 110 -12.42 15.25 -5.59
CA GLY A 110 -12.48 15.94 -6.87
C GLY A 110 -13.90 16.26 -7.30
N GLN A 111 -14.03 17.38 -7.99
CA GLN A 111 -15.27 17.79 -8.65
C GLN A 111 -15.00 18.00 -10.13
N SER A 112 -15.83 17.40 -10.96
CA SER A 112 -15.76 17.55 -12.42
C SER A 112 -16.74 18.63 -12.84
N ASN A 113 -16.22 19.69 -13.44
CA ASN A 113 -17.03 20.76 -14.02
C ASN A 113 -17.65 20.34 -15.35
N GLY A 114 -18.53 19.33 -15.32
CA GLY A 114 -19.31 18.91 -16.49
C GLY A 114 -18.66 17.85 -17.38
N THR A 115 -17.47 17.37 -17.06
CA THR A 115 -16.87 16.18 -17.68
C THR A 115 -17.09 14.99 -16.75
N SER A 116 -17.88 14.01 -17.19
CA SER A 116 -18.08 12.79 -16.40
C SER A 116 -16.76 12.04 -16.24
N LEU A 117 -16.49 11.55 -15.04
CA LEU A 117 -15.41 10.59 -14.81
C LEU A 117 -15.64 9.35 -15.68
N SER A 118 -14.78 9.13 -16.67
CA SER A 118 -14.78 7.90 -17.43
C SER A 118 -13.99 6.87 -16.64
N ILE A 119 -14.70 5.96 -15.97
CA ILE A 119 -14.08 4.77 -15.40
C ILE A 119 -13.97 3.77 -16.55
N ASN A 120 -12.77 3.61 -17.08
CA ASN A 120 -12.50 2.57 -18.06
C ASN A 120 -12.57 1.21 -17.36
N PRO A 121 -13.54 0.33 -17.69
CA PRO A 121 -13.63 -0.99 -17.07
C PRO A 121 -12.48 -1.93 -17.45
N ASN A 122 -11.69 -1.57 -18.46
CA ASN A 122 -10.51 -2.32 -18.84
C ASN A 122 -9.29 -1.68 -18.18
N PRO A 123 -8.63 -2.35 -17.23
CA PRO A 123 -7.39 -1.86 -16.67
C PRO A 123 -6.36 -1.71 -17.80
N VAL A 124 -5.77 -0.52 -17.90
CA VAL A 124 -4.73 -0.20 -18.89
C VAL A 124 -3.43 -0.93 -18.58
N PHE A 125 -3.33 -1.52 -17.39
CA PHE A 125 -2.17 -2.31 -16.97
C PHE A 125 -2.52 -3.79 -17.04
N PRO A 126 -1.72 -4.61 -17.74
CA PRO A 126 -1.87 -6.05 -17.64
C PRO A 126 -1.61 -6.43 -16.18
N VAL A 127 -2.63 -6.95 -15.51
CA VAL A 127 -2.44 -7.66 -14.25
C VAL A 127 -1.80 -8.98 -14.64
N GLU A 128 -0.49 -9.05 -14.59
CA GLU A 128 0.19 -10.33 -14.68
C GLU A 128 -0.25 -11.16 -13.46
N ALA A 129 -0.94 -12.23 -13.80
CA ALA A 129 -1.40 -13.21 -12.83
C ALA A 129 -0.23 -13.99 -12.22
#